data_6649fe1aab329e2dd7e2913c86ceba27
#
_entry.id   6649fe1aab329e2dd7e2913c86ceba27
#
_cell.length_a   1.000
_cell.length_b   1.000
_cell.length_c   1.000
_cell.angle_alpha   90.00
_cell.angle_beta   90.00
_cell.angle_gamma   90.00
#
_symmetry.space_group_name_H-M   'P 1'
#
loop_
_entity.id
_entity.type
_entity.pdbx_description
1 polymer ?
#
loop_
_entity_poly.entity_id
_entity_poly.type
_entity_poly.pdbx_seq_one_letter_code
_entity_poly.pdbx_strand_id
1 'polypeptide(L)'
;MKRKLTTGIVLLFIAALLYLFARPDYRNGEASLRGKPARDFALTLDGKPEQLSDLRGKVVLLNFWATWCPPCVDEASSLNALQQKIAPLGGTVLGVSVDEDQSAYANFLQAHNIDFPTYRDPSKKIPLEYGTTMYPETYVIDRKGRLDRKIIGPQDWTSPEMMAYLDTVLKEN
;
A
#
# COMPACT_ATOMS: atom_id res chain seq x y z
N MET A 1 46.86 -25.45 -6.84
CA MET A 1 45.57 -25.40 -7.60
C MET A 1 44.35 -25.32 -6.73
N LYS A 2 44.21 -26.12 -5.66
CA LYS A 2 43.01 -26.13 -4.76
C LYS A 2 42.68 -24.74 -4.12
N ARG A 3 43.68 -23.96 -3.68
CA ARG A 3 43.50 -22.65 -3.00
C ARG A 3 42.94 -21.55 -3.90
N LYS A 4 43.23 -21.57 -5.22
CA LYS A 4 42.67 -20.61 -6.19
C LYS A 4 41.21 -20.94 -6.53
N LEU A 5 40.86 -22.23 -6.54
CA LEU A 5 39.48 -22.69 -6.78
C LEU A 5 38.55 -22.33 -5.63
N THR A 6 39.01 -22.51 -4.37
CA THR A 6 38.23 -22.13 -3.18
C THR A 6 37.99 -20.62 -3.11
N THR A 7 38.99 -19.79 -3.45
CA THR A 7 38.85 -18.33 -3.46
C THR A 7 37.82 -17.89 -4.53
N GLY A 8 37.83 -18.50 -5.72
CA GLY A 8 36.87 -18.23 -6.78
C GLY A 8 35.42 -18.54 -6.37
N ILE A 9 35.20 -19.70 -5.72
CA ILE A 9 33.88 -20.11 -5.23
C ILE A 9 33.37 -19.14 -4.16
N VAL A 10 34.22 -18.73 -3.22
CA VAL A 10 33.86 -17.77 -2.16
C VAL A 10 33.47 -16.40 -2.74
N LEU A 11 34.21 -15.91 -3.74
CA LEU A 11 33.91 -14.64 -4.39
C LEU A 11 32.57 -14.69 -5.16
N LEU A 12 32.28 -15.81 -5.84
CA LEU A 12 31.01 -16.01 -6.53
C LEU A 12 29.83 -16.07 -5.53
N PHE A 13 30.04 -16.70 -4.39
CA PHE A 13 29.02 -16.75 -3.33
C PHE A 13 28.73 -15.37 -2.74
N ILE A 14 29.77 -14.58 -2.47
CA ILE A 14 29.65 -13.20 -1.99
C ILE A 14 28.95 -12.32 -3.04
N ALA A 15 29.32 -12.45 -4.32
CA ALA A 15 28.69 -11.70 -5.39
C ALA A 15 27.20 -12.08 -5.56
N ALA A 16 26.86 -13.36 -5.45
CA ALA A 16 25.48 -13.83 -5.48
C ALA A 16 24.67 -13.31 -4.27
N LEU A 17 25.27 -13.30 -3.09
CA LEU A 17 24.66 -12.75 -1.87
C LEU A 17 24.41 -11.23 -2.02
N LEU A 18 25.42 -10.49 -2.46
CA LEU A 18 25.31 -9.05 -2.71
C LEU A 18 24.24 -8.74 -3.79
N TYR A 19 24.18 -9.56 -4.85
CA TYR A 19 23.16 -9.43 -5.88
C TYR A 19 21.75 -9.69 -5.33
N LEU A 20 21.57 -10.71 -4.49
CA LEU A 20 20.30 -10.99 -3.81
C LEU A 20 19.89 -9.85 -2.86
N PHE A 21 20.83 -9.31 -2.07
CA PHE A 21 20.57 -8.18 -1.18
C PHE A 21 20.37 -6.85 -1.91
N ALA A 22 20.89 -6.68 -3.12
CA ALA A 22 20.71 -5.49 -3.93
C ALA A 22 19.35 -5.46 -4.66
N ARG A 23 18.62 -6.58 -4.72
CA ARG A 23 17.27 -6.59 -5.30
C ARG A 23 16.28 -5.90 -4.35
N PRO A 24 15.58 -4.84 -4.81
CA PRO A 24 14.57 -4.13 -4.01
C PRO A 24 13.49 -5.08 -3.47
N ASP A 25 13.11 -6.08 -4.26
CA ASP A 25 12.06 -7.05 -3.97
C ASP A 25 12.36 -7.94 -2.74
N TYR A 26 13.64 -8.16 -2.43
CA TYR A 26 14.03 -9.00 -1.29
C TYR A 26 13.90 -8.28 0.05
N ARG A 27 13.99 -6.94 0.06
CA ARG A 27 13.96 -6.13 1.28
C ARG A 27 12.56 -5.99 1.89
N ASN A 28 11.50 -6.11 1.08
CA ASN A 28 10.14 -5.73 1.49
C ASN A 28 9.15 -6.90 1.54
N GLY A 29 9.55 -8.13 1.29
CA GLY A 29 8.64 -9.29 1.20
C GLY A 29 7.66 -9.21 0.02
N GLU A 30 7.84 -8.25 -0.88
CA GLU A 30 6.92 -7.90 -1.97
C GLU A 30 6.79 -9.02 -3.01
N ALA A 31 7.89 -9.69 -3.35
CA ALA A 31 7.88 -10.76 -4.35
C ALA A 31 6.92 -11.90 -4.00
N SER A 32 6.64 -12.13 -2.71
CA SER A 32 5.72 -13.19 -2.27
C SER A 32 4.24 -12.79 -2.37
N LEU A 33 3.93 -11.49 -2.49
CA LEU A 33 2.55 -10.97 -2.51
C LEU A 33 2.07 -10.65 -3.91
N ARG A 34 2.96 -10.24 -4.81
CA ARG A 34 2.62 -9.79 -6.16
C ARG A 34 1.82 -10.84 -6.93
N GLY A 35 0.71 -10.42 -7.53
CA GLY A 35 -0.19 -11.27 -8.31
C GLY A 35 -1.15 -12.12 -7.49
N LYS A 36 -1.03 -12.17 -6.16
CA LYS A 36 -2.01 -12.84 -5.30
C LYS A 36 -3.30 -12.04 -5.24
N PRO A 37 -4.46 -12.69 -5.15
CA PRO A 37 -5.72 -12.00 -4.91
C PRO A 37 -5.63 -11.17 -3.62
N ALA A 38 -6.08 -9.91 -3.66
CA ALA A 38 -6.31 -9.14 -2.46
C ALA A 38 -7.41 -9.83 -1.63
N ARG A 39 -7.21 -9.88 -0.31
CA ARG A 39 -8.20 -10.45 0.60
C ARG A 39 -9.42 -9.54 0.62
N ASP A 40 -10.59 -10.11 0.36
CA ASP A 40 -11.85 -9.39 0.38
C ASP A 40 -12.32 -9.12 1.82
N PHE A 41 -12.99 -8.00 2.01
CA PHE A 41 -13.62 -7.64 3.28
C PHE A 41 -14.82 -6.71 3.05
N ALA A 42 -15.78 -6.78 3.97
CA ALA A 42 -16.94 -5.88 3.97
C ALA A 42 -16.57 -4.54 4.64
N LEU A 43 -17.10 -3.46 4.10
CA LEU A 43 -16.92 -2.10 4.59
C LEU A 43 -18.20 -1.29 4.34
N THR A 44 -18.27 -0.08 4.88
CA THR A 44 -19.36 0.86 4.61
C THR A 44 -18.79 2.15 4.08
N LEU A 45 -19.12 2.51 2.84
CA LEU A 45 -18.74 3.78 2.23
C LEU A 45 -20.00 4.63 1.99
N ASP A 46 -19.97 5.87 2.45
CA ASP A 46 -21.10 6.80 2.33
C ASP A 46 -22.44 6.22 2.81
N GLY A 47 -22.38 5.41 3.89
CA GLY A 47 -23.55 4.76 4.48
C GLY A 47 -24.04 3.52 3.71
N LYS A 48 -23.37 3.11 2.64
CA LYS A 48 -23.72 1.93 1.83
C LYS A 48 -22.79 0.77 2.17
N PRO A 49 -23.34 -0.45 2.36
CA PRO A 49 -22.53 -1.65 2.50
C PRO A 49 -21.88 -1.99 1.16
N GLU A 50 -20.57 -2.18 1.17
CA GLU A 50 -19.75 -2.56 0.02
C GLU A 50 -18.73 -3.63 0.43
N GLN A 51 -18.08 -4.21 -0.55
CA GLN A 51 -16.93 -5.09 -0.37
C GLN A 51 -15.74 -4.54 -1.17
N LEU A 52 -14.53 -4.85 -0.75
CA LEU A 52 -13.36 -4.46 -1.54
C LEU A 52 -13.45 -4.98 -2.99
N SER A 53 -14.03 -6.16 -3.18
CA SER A 53 -14.23 -6.77 -4.50
C SER A 53 -15.17 -5.98 -5.42
N ASP A 54 -16.02 -5.08 -4.90
CA ASP A 54 -16.89 -4.22 -5.71
C ASP A 54 -16.07 -3.11 -6.41
N LEU A 55 -14.84 -2.86 -5.95
CA LEU A 55 -13.91 -1.92 -6.58
C LEU A 55 -13.11 -2.54 -7.75
N ARG A 56 -13.37 -3.80 -8.13
CA ARG A 56 -12.73 -4.39 -9.32
C ARG A 56 -12.98 -3.53 -10.56
N GLY A 57 -11.98 -3.47 -11.43
CA GLY A 57 -11.96 -2.55 -12.57
C GLY A 57 -11.26 -1.22 -12.26
N LYS A 58 -11.04 -0.91 -10.96
CA LYS A 58 -10.23 0.22 -10.52
C LYS A 58 -8.89 -0.27 -9.98
N VAL A 59 -7.87 0.58 -10.08
CA VAL A 59 -6.65 0.43 -9.29
C VAL A 59 -6.93 0.99 -7.90
N VAL A 60 -6.72 0.20 -6.84
CA VAL A 60 -7.02 0.61 -5.47
C VAL A 60 -5.73 0.74 -4.66
N LEU A 61 -5.52 1.90 -4.05
CA LEU A 61 -4.49 2.10 -3.03
C LEU A 61 -5.15 1.92 -1.66
N LEU A 62 -5.08 0.71 -1.13
CA LEU A 62 -5.61 0.37 0.18
C LEU A 62 -4.59 0.79 1.24
N ASN A 63 -4.86 1.91 1.92
CA ASN A 63 -3.98 2.52 2.91
C ASN A 63 -4.51 2.26 4.32
N PHE A 64 -3.69 1.66 5.17
CA PHE A 64 -3.95 1.46 6.60
C PHE A 64 -3.30 2.55 7.43
N TRP A 65 -4.08 3.23 8.27
CA TRP A 65 -3.65 4.43 8.97
C TRP A 65 -4.37 4.66 10.32
N ALA A 66 -3.96 5.70 11.06
CA ALA A 66 -4.65 6.16 12.26
C ALA A 66 -4.40 7.65 12.50
N THR A 67 -5.29 8.31 13.22
CA THR A 67 -5.17 9.74 13.58
C THR A 67 -4.02 10.01 14.55
N TRP A 68 -3.68 9.06 15.39
CA TRP A 68 -2.60 9.12 16.37
C TRP A 68 -1.23 8.68 15.80
N CYS A 69 -1.14 8.44 14.50
CA CYS A 69 0.08 8.04 13.80
C CYS A 69 0.70 9.26 13.08
N PRO A 70 1.74 9.92 13.61
CA PRO A 70 2.28 11.14 13.01
C PRO A 70 2.68 10.97 11.53
N PRO A 71 3.41 9.91 11.11
CA PRO A 71 3.74 9.75 9.69
C PRO A 71 2.51 9.52 8.79
N CYS A 72 1.39 9.00 9.33
CA CYS A 72 0.13 8.90 8.57
C CYS A 72 -0.48 10.29 8.32
N VAL A 73 -0.38 11.18 9.33
CA VAL A 73 -0.82 12.57 9.22
C VAL A 73 -0.02 13.31 8.15
N ASP A 74 1.30 13.09 8.14
CA ASP A 74 2.22 13.75 7.19
C ASP A 74 1.90 13.39 5.72
N GLU A 75 1.49 12.14 5.45
CA GLU A 75 1.17 11.72 4.07
C GLU A 75 -0.26 12.04 3.61
N ALA A 76 -1.17 12.40 4.52
CA ALA A 76 -2.60 12.58 4.22
C ALA A 76 -2.87 13.59 3.09
N SER A 77 -2.14 14.70 3.06
CA SER A 77 -2.28 15.71 2.00
C SER A 77 -1.85 15.19 0.64
N SER A 78 -0.79 14.40 0.57
CA SER A 78 -0.33 13.81 -0.68
C SER A 78 -1.27 12.70 -1.18
N LEU A 79 -1.93 11.96 -0.28
CA LEU A 79 -2.99 11.01 -0.64
C LEU A 79 -4.23 11.72 -1.23
N ASN A 80 -4.67 12.85 -0.65
CA ASN A 80 -5.73 13.68 -1.25
C ASN A 80 -5.36 14.12 -2.66
N ALA A 81 -4.17 14.68 -2.84
CA ALA A 81 -3.70 15.13 -4.15
C ALA A 81 -3.58 13.95 -5.15
N LEU A 82 -3.16 12.79 -4.68
CA LEU A 82 -3.14 11.57 -5.48
C LEU A 82 -4.54 11.16 -5.91
N GLN A 83 -5.52 11.12 -4.99
CA GLN A 83 -6.91 10.76 -5.28
C GLN A 83 -7.46 11.57 -6.46
N GLN A 84 -7.25 12.89 -6.43
CA GLN A 84 -7.72 13.77 -7.51
C GLN A 84 -7.07 13.45 -8.86
N LYS A 85 -5.79 13.04 -8.86
CA LYS A 85 -5.06 12.68 -10.08
C LYS A 85 -5.48 11.33 -10.65
N ILE A 86 -5.69 10.32 -9.80
CA ILE A 86 -5.94 8.95 -10.27
C ILE A 86 -7.42 8.64 -10.49
N ALA A 87 -8.34 9.35 -9.84
CA ALA A 87 -9.78 9.10 -9.99
C ALA A 87 -10.26 9.16 -11.44
N PRO A 88 -9.89 10.18 -12.26
CA PRO A 88 -10.26 10.23 -13.68
C PRO A 88 -9.65 9.09 -14.52
N LEU A 89 -8.58 8.46 -14.01
CA LEU A 89 -7.87 7.36 -14.68
C LEU A 89 -8.35 5.97 -14.24
N GLY A 90 -9.41 5.92 -13.41
CA GLY A 90 -9.95 4.68 -12.88
C GLY A 90 -9.14 4.12 -11.71
N GLY A 91 -8.48 4.98 -10.95
CA GLY A 91 -7.86 4.65 -9.66
C GLY A 91 -8.67 5.19 -8.48
N THR A 92 -8.40 4.70 -7.29
CA THR A 92 -8.95 5.26 -6.04
C THR A 92 -8.03 4.96 -4.86
N VAL A 93 -7.94 5.88 -3.93
CA VAL A 93 -7.44 5.62 -2.58
C VAL A 93 -8.60 5.08 -1.76
N LEU A 94 -8.36 4.05 -0.96
CA LEU A 94 -9.26 3.55 0.08
C LEU A 94 -8.52 3.55 1.40
N GLY A 95 -8.83 4.52 2.26
CA GLY A 95 -8.25 4.60 3.60
C GLY A 95 -9.00 3.70 4.58
N VAL A 96 -8.28 2.84 5.29
CA VAL A 96 -8.86 2.06 6.41
C VAL A 96 -8.17 2.51 7.70
N SER A 97 -8.90 3.27 8.50
CA SER A 97 -8.43 3.74 9.82
C SER A 97 -8.64 2.67 10.88
N VAL A 98 -7.66 2.55 11.77
CA VAL A 98 -7.73 1.68 12.95
C VAL A 98 -8.06 2.43 14.24
N ASP A 99 -8.57 3.65 14.14
CA ASP A 99 -8.96 4.45 15.29
C ASP A 99 -10.11 3.80 16.06
N GLU A 100 -9.95 3.73 17.36
CA GLU A 100 -11.02 3.25 18.27
C GLU A 100 -12.03 4.37 18.54
N ASP A 101 -11.57 5.63 18.62
CA ASP A 101 -12.40 6.81 18.85
C ASP A 101 -13.00 7.32 17.54
N GLN A 102 -14.33 7.21 17.44
CA GLN A 102 -15.12 7.71 16.31
C GLN A 102 -15.00 9.23 16.14
N SER A 103 -14.93 9.97 17.25
CA SER A 103 -14.87 11.43 17.21
C SER A 103 -13.51 11.92 16.74
N ALA A 104 -12.42 11.28 17.20
CA ALA A 104 -11.07 11.58 16.73
C ALA A 104 -10.96 11.32 15.21
N TYR A 105 -11.48 10.19 14.73
CA TYR A 105 -11.54 9.86 13.31
C TYR A 105 -12.31 10.92 12.51
N ALA A 106 -13.54 11.25 12.91
CA ALA A 106 -14.38 12.21 12.20
C ALA A 106 -13.76 13.62 12.15
N ASN A 107 -13.20 14.07 13.30
CA ASN A 107 -12.52 15.36 13.39
C ASN A 107 -11.30 15.42 12.48
N PHE A 108 -10.55 14.32 12.39
CA PHE A 108 -9.38 14.24 11.49
C PHE A 108 -9.79 14.38 10.03
N LEU A 109 -10.80 13.64 9.58
CA LEU A 109 -11.29 13.73 8.20
C LEU A 109 -11.64 15.17 7.81
N GLN A 110 -12.31 15.87 8.73
CA GLN A 110 -12.72 17.25 8.52
C GLN A 110 -11.52 18.22 8.56
N ALA A 111 -10.64 18.09 9.55
CA ALA A 111 -9.50 18.99 9.73
C ALA A 111 -8.48 18.89 8.57
N HIS A 112 -8.31 17.70 7.99
CA HIS A 112 -7.39 17.44 6.89
C HIS A 112 -8.06 17.41 5.51
N ASN A 113 -9.37 17.75 5.45
CA ASN A 113 -10.17 17.75 4.20
C ASN A 113 -9.99 16.44 3.41
N ILE A 114 -10.07 15.29 4.10
CA ILE A 114 -9.93 13.99 3.45
C ILE A 114 -11.08 13.79 2.47
N ASP A 115 -10.78 13.66 1.17
CA ASP A 115 -11.73 13.59 0.07
C ASP A 115 -11.74 12.22 -0.64
N PHE A 116 -10.89 11.29 -0.21
CA PHE A 116 -10.91 9.91 -0.69
C PHE A 116 -11.79 9.01 0.21
N PRO A 117 -12.35 7.90 -0.36
CA PRO A 117 -13.13 6.93 0.41
C PRO A 117 -12.40 6.43 1.65
N THR A 118 -13.05 6.49 2.81
CA THR A 118 -12.47 6.00 4.07
C THR A 118 -13.45 5.13 4.84
N TYR A 119 -12.90 4.16 5.55
CA TYR A 119 -13.60 3.27 6.46
C TYR A 119 -12.86 3.18 7.79
N ARG A 120 -13.58 3.05 8.90
CA ARG A 120 -12.98 2.87 10.22
C ARG A 120 -13.17 1.43 10.69
N ASP A 121 -12.07 0.72 10.93
CA ASP A 121 -12.02 -0.63 11.51
C ASP A 121 -11.41 -0.59 12.93
N PRO A 122 -12.20 -0.27 13.97
CA PRO A 122 -11.72 -0.22 15.36
C PRO A 122 -11.29 -1.60 15.89
N SER A 123 -11.71 -2.68 15.21
CA SER A 123 -11.32 -4.04 15.58
C SER A 123 -9.91 -4.39 15.11
N LYS A 124 -9.34 -3.61 14.19
CA LYS A 124 -8.04 -3.85 13.55
C LYS A 124 -7.96 -5.20 12.79
N LYS A 125 -9.12 -5.80 12.52
CA LYS A 125 -9.20 -7.13 11.90
C LYS A 125 -8.69 -7.10 10.46
N ILE A 126 -9.10 -6.08 9.70
CA ILE A 126 -8.73 -5.96 8.29
C ILE A 126 -7.21 -5.83 8.12
N PRO A 127 -6.52 -4.86 8.75
CA PRO A 127 -5.07 -4.75 8.62
C PRO A 127 -4.33 -6.00 9.11
N LEU A 128 -4.79 -6.63 10.20
CA LEU A 128 -4.18 -7.89 10.68
C LEU A 128 -4.30 -9.03 9.65
N GLU A 129 -5.43 -9.15 8.97
CA GLU A 129 -5.64 -10.13 7.90
C GLU A 129 -4.76 -9.87 6.66
N TYR A 130 -4.35 -8.61 6.43
CA TYR A 130 -3.37 -8.24 5.41
C TYR A 130 -1.91 -8.41 5.88
N GLY A 131 -1.69 -8.73 7.16
CA GLY A 131 -0.35 -8.84 7.75
C GLY A 131 0.30 -7.48 8.00
N THR A 132 -0.51 -6.43 8.17
CA THR A 132 -0.06 -5.09 8.54
C THR A 132 0.26 -5.06 10.03
N THR A 133 1.48 -4.64 10.37
CA THR A 133 1.98 -4.59 11.74
C THR A 133 2.42 -3.19 12.17
N MET A 134 2.51 -2.26 11.23
CA MET A 134 2.85 -0.85 11.48
C MET A 134 2.09 0.06 10.52
N TYR A 135 1.98 1.34 10.87
CA TYR A 135 1.27 2.33 10.08
C TYR A 135 2.20 3.51 9.73
N PRO A 136 2.02 4.15 8.55
CA PRO A 136 1.12 3.75 7.49
C PRO A 136 1.65 2.56 6.68
N GLU A 137 0.74 1.79 6.10
CA GLU A 137 1.06 0.71 5.19
C GLU A 137 0.04 0.69 4.04
N THR A 138 0.51 0.66 2.80
CA THR A 138 -0.35 0.73 1.62
C THR A 138 -0.16 -0.49 0.73
N TYR A 139 -1.28 -1.08 0.30
CA TYR A 139 -1.30 -2.12 -0.72
C TYR A 139 -1.85 -1.55 -2.01
N VAL A 140 -1.06 -1.63 -3.08
CA VAL A 140 -1.52 -1.30 -4.42
C VAL A 140 -2.17 -2.54 -5.03
N ILE A 141 -3.43 -2.41 -5.45
CA ILE A 141 -4.26 -3.49 -5.98
C ILE A 141 -4.61 -3.14 -7.41
N ASP A 142 -4.34 -4.06 -8.33
CA ASP A 142 -4.63 -3.90 -9.75
C ASP A 142 -6.15 -3.99 -10.05
N ARG A 143 -6.53 -3.70 -11.31
CA ARG A 143 -7.93 -3.76 -11.76
C ARG A 143 -8.58 -5.15 -11.64
N LYS A 144 -7.76 -6.21 -11.58
CA LYS A 144 -8.22 -7.60 -11.41
C LYS A 144 -8.40 -7.99 -9.93
N GLY A 145 -8.13 -7.05 -9.02
CA GLY A 145 -8.18 -7.27 -7.58
C GLY A 145 -6.98 -8.07 -7.06
N ARG A 146 -5.81 -7.94 -7.68
CA ARG A 146 -4.58 -8.61 -7.26
C ARG A 146 -3.61 -7.60 -6.68
N LEU A 147 -2.88 -8.03 -5.68
CA LEU A 147 -1.81 -7.23 -5.08
C LEU A 147 -0.68 -7.03 -6.10
N ASP A 148 -0.33 -5.79 -6.39
CA ASP A 148 0.85 -5.43 -7.19
C ASP A 148 2.04 -5.13 -6.28
N ARG A 149 1.85 -4.28 -5.26
CA ARG A 149 2.92 -3.87 -4.35
C ARG A 149 2.39 -3.64 -2.93
N LYS A 150 3.24 -3.91 -1.94
CA LYS A 150 3.09 -3.49 -0.54
C LYS A 150 4.12 -2.40 -0.26
N ILE A 151 3.68 -1.27 0.26
CA ILE A 151 4.52 -0.11 0.58
C ILE A 151 4.43 0.13 2.09
N ILE A 152 5.57 0.12 2.77
CA ILE A 152 5.67 0.26 4.23
C ILE A 152 6.23 1.63 4.55
N GLY A 153 5.57 2.35 5.45
CA GLY A 153 5.93 3.69 5.89
C GLY A 153 5.40 4.81 5.00
N PRO A 154 5.56 6.07 5.44
CA PRO A 154 5.00 7.22 4.76
C PRO A 154 5.66 7.47 3.41
N GLN A 155 4.86 7.99 2.46
CA GLN A 155 5.32 8.33 1.11
C GLN A 155 4.89 9.75 0.73
N ASP A 156 5.66 10.39 -0.13
CA ASP A 156 5.14 11.45 -0.98
C ASP A 156 4.48 10.81 -2.21
N TRP A 157 3.17 10.64 -2.13
CA TRP A 157 2.36 10.01 -3.17
C TRP A 157 2.30 10.80 -4.47
N THR A 158 2.78 12.06 -4.46
CA THR A 158 2.84 12.93 -5.63
C THR A 158 4.22 13.02 -6.24
N SER A 159 5.22 12.36 -5.65
CA SER A 159 6.58 12.33 -6.17
C SER A 159 6.63 11.78 -7.60
N PRO A 160 7.54 12.28 -8.46
CA PRO A 160 7.67 11.80 -9.84
C PRO A 160 7.88 10.29 -9.94
N GLU A 161 8.63 9.70 -9.01
CA GLU A 161 8.90 8.26 -8.96
C GLU A 161 7.62 7.46 -8.67
N MET A 162 6.85 7.87 -7.66
CA MET A 162 5.60 7.22 -7.30
C MET A 162 4.56 7.36 -8.41
N MET A 163 4.44 8.54 -8.99
CA MET A 163 3.53 8.78 -10.11
C MET A 163 3.90 7.94 -11.35
N ALA A 164 5.19 7.82 -11.67
CA ALA A 164 5.64 6.98 -12.78
C ALA A 164 5.31 5.49 -12.55
N TYR A 165 5.45 5.02 -11.31
CA TYR A 165 5.04 3.66 -10.94
C TYR A 165 3.53 3.47 -11.06
N LEU A 166 2.72 4.36 -10.47
CA LEU A 166 1.26 4.26 -10.51
C LEU A 166 0.70 4.38 -11.93
N ASP A 167 1.33 5.19 -12.77
CA ASP A 167 0.99 5.29 -14.19
C ASP A 167 1.13 3.95 -14.94
N THR A 168 2.12 3.12 -14.58
CA THR A 168 2.25 1.77 -15.13
C THR A 168 1.08 0.88 -14.72
N VAL A 169 0.74 0.86 -13.43
CA VAL A 169 -0.34 0.04 -12.89
C VAL A 169 -1.71 0.48 -13.44
N LEU A 170 -1.93 1.81 -13.56
CA LEU A 170 -3.17 2.38 -14.10
C LEU A 170 -3.40 2.06 -15.59
N LYS A 171 -2.32 1.84 -16.36
CA LYS A 171 -2.37 1.48 -17.79
C LYS A 171 -2.48 -0.03 -18.03
N GLU A 172 -2.13 -0.86 -17.06
CA GLU A 172 -2.29 -2.32 -17.16
C GLU A 172 -3.77 -2.71 -17.09
N ASN A 173 -4.25 -3.49 -18.08
CA ASN A 173 -5.63 -3.98 -18.21
C ASN A 173 -5.85 -5.32 -17.48
#